data_07db6f7aefe6ebe6fed066afafc29f79
#
_entry.id   07db6f7aefe6ebe6fed066afafc29f79
#
_cell.length_a   1.000
_cell.length_b   1.000
_cell.length_c   1.000
_cell.angle_alpha   90.00
_cell.angle_beta   90.00
_cell.angle_gamma   90.00
#
_symmetry.space_group_name_H-M   'P 1'
#
loop_
_entity.id
_entity.type
_entity.pdbx_description
1 polymer ?
#
loop_
_entity_poly.entity_id
_entity_poly.type
_entity_poly.pdbx_seq_one_letter_code
_entity_poly.pdbx_strand_id
1 'polypeptide(L)'
;MIKRFVVLLVFAITMSGDIGLQQDDGGVHTVTVDGFGSNLRFVPDTLTINEGDTVQFLWSGQLLPHNAIEENEVFNSGDAERNVDYTYTFNYNQSGVYEFYCEPHRDLGMVGEITVIDVEESNVTIEDDVETNSNDITNEKNSLINVNILLVLGLVVLILIYFRTKIDDIPRI
;
A
#
# COMPACT_ATOMS: atom_id res chain seq x y z
N MET A 1 -12.75 10.02 -47.53
CA MET A 1 -11.96 10.51 -46.39
C MET A 1 -12.67 10.36 -45.01
N ILE A 2 -13.96 10.10 -44.95
CA ILE A 2 -14.75 10.01 -43.69
C ILE A 2 -14.56 8.65 -42.96
N LYS A 3 -14.19 7.56 -43.66
CA LYS A 3 -14.04 6.22 -43.07
C LYS A 3 -12.86 6.04 -42.09
N ARG A 4 -11.86 6.95 -42.14
CA ARG A 4 -10.67 6.87 -41.24
C ARG A 4 -10.84 7.58 -39.90
N PHE A 5 -11.80 8.50 -39.77
CA PHE A 5 -12.02 9.27 -38.54
C PHE A 5 -12.88 8.52 -37.51
N VAL A 6 -13.80 7.66 -37.96
CA VAL A 6 -14.70 6.91 -37.05
C VAL A 6 -13.96 5.80 -36.28
N VAL A 7 -12.96 5.17 -36.90
CA VAL A 7 -12.16 4.10 -36.24
C VAL A 7 -11.28 4.66 -35.12
N LEU A 8 -10.78 5.91 -35.27
CA LEU A 8 -9.94 6.54 -34.25
C LEU A 8 -10.74 6.99 -33.01
N LEU A 9 -12.02 7.31 -33.15
CA LEU A 9 -12.85 7.76 -32.04
C LEU A 9 -13.30 6.62 -31.12
N VAL A 10 -13.44 5.38 -31.66
CA VAL A 10 -13.80 4.20 -30.88
C VAL A 10 -12.60 3.69 -30.06
N PHE A 11 -11.37 3.92 -30.53
CA PHE A 11 -10.16 3.49 -29.82
C PHE A 11 -9.78 4.40 -28.64
N ALA A 12 -10.28 5.62 -28.60
CA ALA A 12 -9.98 6.59 -27.53
C ALA A 12 -10.82 6.36 -26.24
N ILE A 13 -11.90 5.58 -26.32
CA ILE A 13 -12.82 5.37 -25.18
C ILE A 13 -12.40 4.15 -24.33
N THR A 14 -11.49 3.31 -24.80
CA THR A 14 -11.09 2.07 -24.10
C THR A 14 -9.89 2.23 -23.18
N MET A 15 -9.32 3.45 -23.03
CA MET A 15 -8.13 3.70 -22.21
C MET A 15 -8.37 4.56 -20.97
N SER A 16 -9.59 4.59 -20.44
CA SER A 16 -9.86 5.31 -19.19
C SER A 16 -10.48 4.39 -18.15
N GLY A 17 -9.74 3.39 -17.78
CA GLY A 17 -10.00 2.53 -16.65
C GLY A 17 -8.69 2.15 -16.02
N ASP A 18 -7.84 3.13 -15.66
CA ASP A 18 -6.86 2.92 -14.61
C ASP A 18 -7.67 2.67 -13.33
N ILE A 19 -7.98 1.39 -13.09
CA ILE A 19 -8.11 0.91 -11.72
C ILE A 19 -6.68 1.04 -11.21
N GLY A 20 -6.38 2.20 -10.62
CA GLY A 20 -5.18 2.37 -9.82
C GLY A 20 -5.26 1.35 -8.70
N LEU A 21 -4.69 0.19 -8.93
CA LEU A 21 -4.12 -0.57 -7.84
C LEU A 21 -3.03 0.37 -7.32
N GLN A 22 -3.38 1.17 -6.32
CA GLN A 22 -2.43 1.88 -5.51
C GLN A 22 -1.63 0.79 -4.84
N GLN A 23 -0.52 0.40 -5.48
CA GLN A 23 0.51 -0.36 -4.82
C GLN A 23 1.03 0.62 -3.77
N ASP A 24 0.70 0.36 -2.52
CA ASP A 24 1.36 1.00 -1.40
C ASP A 24 2.84 0.59 -1.52
N ASP A 25 3.66 1.50 -2.04
CA ASP A 25 5.09 1.29 -2.04
C ASP A 25 5.58 1.65 -0.63
N GLY A 26 5.60 0.66 0.23
CA GLY A 26 5.82 0.67 1.66
C GLY A 26 6.67 1.83 2.17
N GLY A 27 6.24 2.45 3.25
CA GLY A 27 6.94 3.54 3.91
C GLY A 27 8.33 3.14 4.39
N VAL A 28 9.27 4.09 4.46
CA VAL A 28 10.56 3.89 5.13
C VAL A 28 10.55 4.62 6.46
N HIS A 29 10.73 3.88 7.55
CA HIS A 29 10.72 4.36 8.92
C HIS A 29 12.13 4.26 9.51
N THR A 30 12.67 5.38 10.00
CA THR A 30 14.04 5.39 10.53
C THR A 30 14.04 5.27 12.05
N VAL A 31 14.85 4.34 12.56
CA VAL A 31 15.19 4.17 13.97
C VAL A 31 16.66 4.56 14.15
N THR A 32 16.93 5.45 15.06
CA THR A 32 18.31 5.87 15.41
C THR A 32 18.60 5.56 16.88
N VAL A 33 19.79 5.91 17.36
CA VAL A 33 20.19 5.75 18.75
C VAL A 33 20.44 7.11 19.42
N ASP A 34 20.07 7.23 20.68
CA ASP A 34 20.26 8.42 21.50
C ASP A 34 20.67 8.03 22.92
N GLY A 35 21.16 8.99 23.66
CA GLY A 35 21.47 8.83 25.06
C GLY A 35 22.97 8.77 25.38
N PHE A 36 23.26 8.78 26.66
CA PHE A 36 24.61 8.71 27.20
C PHE A 36 24.65 7.96 28.54
N GLY A 37 25.70 7.20 28.76
CA GLY A 37 25.87 6.44 30.00
C GLY A 37 24.84 5.32 30.13
N SER A 38 24.00 5.37 31.17
CA SER A 38 22.95 4.38 31.43
C SER A 38 21.59 4.71 30.79
N ASN A 39 21.51 5.75 29.98
CA ASN A 39 20.27 6.19 29.31
C ASN A 39 20.35 6.01 27.80
N LEU A 40 20.95 4.93 27.35
CA LEU A 40 21.03 4.57 25.93
C LEU A 40 19.69 3.98 25.47
N ARG A 41 19.20 4.43 24.31
CA ARG A 41 17.91 3.99 23.76
C ARG A 41 17.89 4.07 22.24
N PHE A 42 16.99 3.32 21.65
CA PHE A 42 16.52 3.55 20.27
C PHE A 42 15.56 4.73 20.21
N VAL A 43 15.48 5.40 19.07
CA VAL A 43 14.58 6.53 18.84
C VAL A 43 13.99 6.43 17.42
N PRO A 44 12.68 6.17 17.31
CA PRO A 44 11.78 5.77 18.38
C PRO A 44 12.14 4.40 18.95
N ASP A 45 11.76 4.13 20.19
CA ASP A 45 11.86 2.81 20.82
C ASP A 45 10.62 1.95 20.59
N THR A 46 9.51 2.56 20.16
CA THR A 46 8.28 1.90 19.75
C THR A 46 7.83 2.44 18.39
N LEU A 47 7.53 1.54 17.47
CA LEU A 47 7.15 1.88 16.10
C LEU A 47 5.98 1.00 15.64
N THR A 48 4.96 1.61 15.02
CA THR A 48 3.87 0.89 14.37
C THR A 48 3.91 1.16 12.87
N ILE A 49 3.93 0.11 12.08
CA ILE A 49 4.07 0.14 10.62
C ILE A 49 3.10 -0.85 9.96
N ASN A 50 2.95 -0.77 8.65
CA ASN A 50 2.19 -1.74 7.87
C ASN A 50 3.09 -2.82 7.27
N GLU A 51 2.52 -3.95 6.92
CA GLU A 51 3.16 -4.90 6.02
C GLU A 51 3.54 -4.22 4.69
N GLY A 52 4.71 -4.54 4.16
CA GLY A 52 5.30 -3.86 3.01
C GLY A 52 6.26 -2.73 3.38
N ASP A 53 6.18 -2.19 4.60
CA ASP A 53 7.05 -1.12 5.07
C ASP A 53 8.47 -1.60 5.37
N THR A 54 9.40 -0.66 5.30
CA THR A 54 10.83 -0.88 5.59
C THR A 54 11.23 -0.11 6.84
N VAL A 55 11.94 -0.76 7.75
CA VAL A 55 12.60 -0.10 8.88
C VAL A 55 14.10 0.06 8.57
N GLN A 56 14.57 1.28 8.67
CA GLN A 56 16.00 1.62 8.54
C GLN A 56 16.58 1.92 9.93
N PHE A 57 17.54 1.14 10.36
CA PHE A 57 18.36 1.39 11.53
C PHE A 57 19.57 2.22 11.10
N LEU A 58 19.56 3.51 11.47
CA LEU A 58 20.56 4.47 10.96
C LEU A 58 21.17 5.29 12.10
N TRP A 59 22.48 5.15 12.31
CA TRP A 59 23.24 6.04 13.18
C TRP A 59 24.68 6.18 12.71
N SER A 60 25.33 7.27 13.10
CA SER A 60 26.70 7.58 12.71
C SER A 60 27.42 8.35 13.82
N GLY A 61 28.70 8.06 13.98
CA GLY A 61 29.56 8.77 14.91
C GLY A 61 29.27 8.54 16.38
N GLN A 62 28.63 7.44 16.73
CA GLN A 62 28.29 7.12 18.11
C GLN A 62 29.55 6.89 18.97
N LEU A 63 29.49 7.31 20.24
CA LEU A 63 30.60 7.11 21.18
C LEU A 63 30.78 5.63 21.51
N LEU A 64 29.69 4.89 21.67
CA LEU A 64 29.66 3.45 21.91
C LEU A 64 29.12 2.73 20.66
N PRO A 65 29.56 1.48 20.44
CA PRO A 65 29.02 0.67 19.36
C PRO A 65 27.60 0.16 19.70
N HIS A 66 26.71 0.10 18.70
CA HIS A 66 25.35 -0.39 18.82
C HIS A 66 25.01 -1.30 17.66
N ASN A 67 24.06 -2.21 17.89
CA ASN A 67 23.39 -3.00 16.87
C ASN A 67 21.87 -3.08 17.17
N ALA A 68 21.10 -3.67 16.25
CA ALA A 68 19.69 -3.95 16.43
C ALA A 68 19.45 -5.41 16.02
N ILE A 69 19.05 -6.24 17.00
CA ILE A 69 18.80 -7.67 16.83
C ILE A 69 17.39 -7.97 17.34
N GLU A 70 16.56 -8.55 16.50
CA GLU A 70 15.22 -9.03 16.90
C GLU A 70 15.35 -10.33 17.71
N GLU A 71 14.49 -10.54 18.69
CA GLU A 71 14.54 -11.64 19.66
C GLU A 71 14.60 -13.04 19.03
N ASN A 72 13.95 -13.23 17.88
CA ASN A 72 13.93 -14.48 17.13
C ASN A 72 14.79 -14.41 15.86
N GLU A 73 15.66 -13.42 15.75
CA GLU A 73 16.57 -13.18 14.63
C GLU A 73 15.86 -12.96 13.29
N VAL A 74 14.62 -12.45 13.30
CA VAL A 74 13.91 -12.05 12.08
C VAL A 74 14.69 -10.98 11.33
N PHE A 75 15.33 -10.07 12.07
CA PHE A 75 16.32 -9.14 11.52
C PHE A 75 17.51 -9.00 12.48
N ASN A 76 18.68 -8.68 11.91
CA ASN A 76 19.91 -8.50 12.65
C ASN A 76 20.86 -7.58 11.86
N SER A 77 21.19 -6.43 12.45
CA SER A 77 22.09 -5.45 11.82
C SER A 77 23.57 -5.84 11.84
N GLY A 78 23.90 -7.01 12.36
CA GLY A 78 25.26 -7.51 12.48
C GLY A 78 25.95 -7.12 13.79
N ASP A 79 27.28 -7.12 13.77
CA ASP A 79 28.09 -6.73 14.91
C ASP A 79 27.82 -5.29 15.36
N ALA A 80 27.98 -5.03 16.65
CA ALA A 80 27.78 -3.68 17.17
C ALA A 80 28.83 -2.71 16.62
N GLU A 81 28.37 -1.65 15.96
CA GLU A 81 29.19 -0.66 15.28
C GLU A 81 28.79 0.78 15.66
N ARG A 82 29.74 1.73 15.50
CA ARG A 82 29.50 3.16 15.74
C ARG A 82 28.76 3.85 14.59
N ASN A 83 28.73 3.20 13.45
CA ASN A 83 28.03 3.64 12.25
C ASN A 83 27.29 2.45 11.68
N VAL A 84 25.98 2.56 11.59
CA VAL A 84 25.10 1.51 11.03
C VAL A 84 24.15 2.16 10.04
N ASP A 85 23.97 1.51 8.91
CA ASP A 85 22.92 1.77 7.94
C ASP A 85 22.42 0.42 7.48
N TYR A 86 21.36 -0.08 8.16
CA TYR A 86 20.78 -1.39 7.93
C TYR A 86 19.29 -1.24 7.71
N THR A 87 18.74 -1.93 6.74
CA THR A 87 17.32 -1.93 6.42
C THR A 87 16.72 -3.33 6.46
N TYR A 88 15.49 -3.41 6.96
CA TYR A 88 14.68 -4.62 6.91
C TYR A 88 13.27 -4.28 6.43
N THR A 89 12.78 -5.00 5.42
CA THR A 89 11.43 -4.84 4.88
C THR A 89 10.53 -5.95 5.43
N PHE A 90 9.43 -5.57 6.06
CA PHE A 90 8.40 -6.50 6.51
C PHE A 90 7.50 -6.85 5.33
N ASN A 91 7.63 -8.08 4.82
CA ASN A 91 6.81 -8.55 3.71
C ASN A 91 5.36 -8.83 4.15
N TYR A 92 4.47 -9.01 3.19
CA TYR A 92 3.10 -9.46 3.45
C TYR A 92 3.08 -10.80 4.20
N ASN A 93 2.13 -10.97 5.12
CA ASN A 93 1.99 -12.06 6.10
C ASN A 93 3.11 -12.07 7.16
N GLN A 94 3.68 -10.92 7.46
CA GLN A 94 4.59 -10.69 8.58
C GLN A 94 3.99 -9.72 9.61
N SER A 95 2.66 -9.63 9.71
CA SER A 95 2.02 -8.90 10.80
C SER A 95 2.35 -9.53 12.15
N GLY A 96 2.56 -8.68 13.17
CA GLY A 96 2.94 -9.15 14.49
C GLY A 96 3.73 -8.13 15.31
N VAL A 97 4.21 -8.55 16.47
CA VAL A 97 5.03 -7.73 17.37
C VAL A 97 6.45 -8.29 17.37
N TYR A 98 7.42 -7.42 17.15
CA TYR A 98 8.83 -7.74 17.02
C TYR A 98 9.62 -6.96 18.07
N GLU A 99 10.01 -7.61 19.15
CA GLU A 99 10.89 -7.03 20.16
C GLU A 99 12.34 -7.10 19.69
N PHE A 100 13.09 -6.03 19.84
CA PHE A 100 14.51 -5.97 19.45
C PHE A 100 15.36 -5.30 20.52
N TYR A 101 16.64 -5.54 20.48
CA TYR A 101 17.59 -5.05 21.48
C TYR A 101 18.95 -4.70 20.86
N CYS A 102 19.72 -3.87 21.58
CA CYS A 102 21.13 -3.68 21.34
C CYS A 102 21.93 -4.67 22.20
N GLU A 103 22.67 -5.58 21.56
CA GLU A 103 23.37 -6.67 22.28
C GLU A 103 24.27 -6.18 23.42
N PRO A 104 25.21 -5.21 23.24
CA PRO A 104 26.06 -4.76 24.33
C PRO A 104 25.36 -3.94 25.40
N HIS A 105 24.13 -3.47 25.16
CA HIS A 105 23.40 -2.57 26.07
C HIS A 105 22.01 -3.07 26.49
N ARG A 106 21.70 -4.32 26.21
CA ARG A 106 20.42 -4.95 26.57
C ARG A 106 20.15 -4.87 28.09
N ASP A 107 21.15 -5.19 28.89
CA ASP A 107 21.04 -5.17 30.35
C ASP A 107 20.89 -3.74 30.91
N LEU A 108 21.16 -2.72 30.12
CA LEU A 108 20.93 -1.32 30.43
C LEU A 108 19.56 -0.83 29.99
N GLY A 109 18.72 -1.72 29.41
CA GLY A 109 17.38 -1.40 28.95
C GLY A 109 17.33 -0.81 27.53
N MET A 110 18.37 -0.97 26.71
CA MET A 110 18.34 -0.56 25.31
C MET A 110 17.60 -1.60 24.47
N VAL A 111 16.28 -1.49 24.48
CA VAL A 111 15.32 -2.37 23.80
C VAL A 111 14.33 -1.53 23.00
N GLY A 112 13.62 -2.15 22.06
CA GLY A 112 12.55 -1.51 21.30
C GLY A 112 11.53 -2.53 20.79
N GLU A 113 10.45 -2.03 20.20
CA GLU A 113 9.35 -2.82 19.70
C GLU A 113 8.88 -2.27 18.35
N ILE A 114 8.65 -3.15 17.39
CA ILE A 114 8.00 -2.85 16.12
C ILE A 114 6.70 -3.65 16.06
N THR A 115 5.56 -2.96 15.96
CA THR A 115 4.26 -3.55 15.67
C THR A 115 3.98 -3.43 14.19
N VAL A 116 3.84 -4.55 13.49
CA VAL A 116 3.48 -4.63 12.07
C VAL A 116 2.02 -4.98 11.93
N ILE A 117 1.25 -4.10 11.27
CA ILE A 117 -0.19 -4.25 11.06
C ILE A 117 -0.42 -4.88 9.69
N ASP A 118 -1.36 -5.82 9.60
CA ASP A 118 -1.86 -6.35 8.34
C ASP A 118 -2.52 -5.21 7.51
N VAL A 119 -2.18 -5.12 6.24
CA VAL A 119 -2.73 -4.08 5.32
C VAL A 119 -4.23 -4.24 5.13
N GLU A 120 -4.77 -5.46 5.25
CA GLU A 120 -6.22 -5.69 5.17
C GLU A 120 -6.94 -5.09 6.39
N GLU A 121 -6.35 -5.17 7.59
CA GLU A 121 -6.91 -4.54 8.80
C GLU A 121 -6.78 -3.01 8.79
N SER A 122 -5.73 -2.44 8.21
CA SER A 122 -5.52 -0.98 8.18
C SER A 122 -6.55 -0.24 7.35
N ASN A 123 -7.24 -0.91 6.43
CA ASN A 123 -8.31 -0.33 5.62
C ASN A 123 -9.70 -0.36 6.30
N VAL A 124 -9.82 -0.91 7.51
CA VAL A 124 -11.11 -1.10 8.21
C VAL A 124 -11.37 -0.07 9.31
N THR A 125 -10.40 0.76 9.69
CA THR A 125 -10.62 1.71 10.79
C THR A 125 -10.81 3.13 10.29
N ILE A 126 -12.02 3.50 9.94
CA ILE A 126 -12.70 4.75 10.34
C ILE A 126 -14.20 4.57 10.04
N GLU A 127 -14.96 4.13 11.02
CA GLU A 127 -16.28 4.72 11.26
C GLU A 127 -16.69 4.40 12.69
N ASP A 128 -16.58 5.44 13.53
CA ASP A 128 -17.27 5.55 14.80
C ASP A 128 -18.78 5.30 14.61
N ASP A 129 -19.32 4.41 15.43
CA ASP A 129 -20.69 4.38 15.92
C ASP A 129 -21.80 4.91 15.00
N VAL A 130 -22.16 4.15 13.97
CA VAL A 130 -23.55 4.08 13.51
C VAL A 130 -23.86 2.63 13.17
N GLU A 131 -24.67 1.98 14.02
CA GLU A 131 -25.40 0.77 13.65
C GLU A 131 -26.16 1.00 12.35
N THR A 132 -25.56 0.61 11.22
CA THR A 132 -26.29 0.51 9.96
C THR A 132 -25.92 -0.79 9.27
N ASN A 133 -26.90 -1.63 9.22
CA ASN A 133 -27.07 -2.91 8.57
C ASN A 133 -26.16 -3.09 7.33
N SER A 134 -25.14 -3.93 7.43
CA SER A 134 -24.11 -4.25 6.42
C SER A 134 -24.62 -4.87 5.10
N ASN A 135 -25.95 -4.98 4.93
CA ASN A 135 -26.55 -5.56 3.72
C ASN A 135 -26.91 -4.51 2.64
N ASP A 136 -26.76 -3.20 2.92
CA ASP A 136 -27.23 -2.16 2.00
C ASP A 136 -26.12 -1.62 1.07
N ILE A 137 -24.87 -1.63 1.49
CA ILE A 137 -23.76 -1.05 0.73
C ILE A 137 -23.34 -1.89 -0.49
N THR A 138 -23.43 -3.22 -0.40
CA THR A 138 -23.13 -4.11 -1.53
C THR A 138 -24.17 -4.04 -2.63
N ASN A 139 -25.42 -3.74 -2.30
CA ASN A 139 -26.51 -3.62 -3.27
C ASN A 139 -26.44 -2.30 -4.05
N GLU A 140 -25.98 -1.22 -3.44
CA GLU A 140 -25.89 0.08 -4.11
C GLU A 140 -24.71 0.14 -5.12
N LYS A 141 -23.54 -0.40 -4.78
CA LYS A 141 -22.43 -0.52 -5.73
C LYS A 141 -22.76 -1.40 -6.93
N ASN A 142 -23.39 -2.54 -6.71
CA ASN A 142 -23.79 -3.43 -7.80
C ASN A 142 -24.89 -2.83 -8.67
N SER A 143 -25.77 -2.00 -8.10
CA SER A 143 -26.81 -1.27 -8.84
C SER A 143 -26.21 -0.21 -9.77
N LEU A 144 -25.23 0.58 -9.31
CA LEU A 144 -24.55 1.61 -10.12
C LEU A 144 -23.72 1.02 -11.26
N ILE A 145 -23.06 -0.10 -11.02
CA ILE A 145 -22.28 -0.81 -12.05
C ILE A 145 -23.21 -1.36 -13.12
N ASN A 146 -24.34 -1.95 -12.75
CA ASN A 146 -25.32 -2.49 -13.68
C ASN A 146 -25.98 -1.40 -14.53
N VAL A 147 -26.32 -0.24 -13.95
CA VAL A 147 -26.87 0.91 -14.69
C VAL A 147 -25.90 1.43 -15.74
N ASN A 148 -24.61 1.55 -15.41
CA ASN A 148 -23.59 2.01 -16.36
C ASN A 148 -23.38 1.01 -17.50
N ILE A 149 -23.39 -0.28 -17.24
CA ILE A 149 -23.25 -1.32 -18.26
C ILE A 149 -24.46 -1.30 -19.21
N LEU A 150 -25.67 -1.16 -18.69
CA LEU A 150 -26.89 -1.08 -19.50
C LEU A 150 -26.92 0.17 -20.39
N LEU A 151 -26.45 1.32 -19.90
CA LEU A 151 -26.33 2.56 -20.68
C LEU A 151 -25.32 2.41 -21.82
N VAL A 152 -24.15 1.80 -21.55
CA VAL A 152 -23.13 1.55 -22.59
C VAL A 152 -23.64 0.59 -23.65
N LEU A 153 -24.30 -0.51 -23.26
CA LEU A 153 -24.89 -1.46 -24.20
C LEU A 153 -25.99 -0.82 -25.04
N GLY A 154 -26.85 0.01 -24.43
CA GLY A 154 -27.88 0.76 -25.14
C GLY A 154 -27.30 1.70 -26.18
N LEU A 155 -26.22 2.40 -25.85
CA LEU A 155 -25.53 3.32 -26.77
C LEU A 155 -24.88 2.56 -27.94
N VAL A 156 -24.27 1.41 -27.68
CA VAL A 156 -23.71 0.54 -28.75
C VAL A 156 -24.80 0.07 -29.70
N VAL A 157 -25.94 -0.37 -29.18
CA VAL A 157 -27.08 -0.80 -30.03
C VAL A 157 -27.60 0.34 -30.90
N LEU A 158 -27.76 1.56 -30.35
CA LEU A 158 -28.17 2.73 -31.11
C LEU A 158 -27.18 3.07 -32.22
N ILE A 159 -25.87 2.99 -31.95
CA ILE A 159 -24.83 3.21 -32.96
C ILE A 159 -24.93 2.16 -34.08
N LEU A 160 -25.13 0.90 -33.73
CA LEU A 160 -25.28 -0.18 -34.71
C LEU A 160 -26.52 0.01 -35.61
N ILE A 161 -27.66 0.41 -35.01
CA ILE A 161 -28.88 0.74 -35.75
C ILE A 161 -28.64 1.92 -36.69
N TYR A 162 -27.99 2.98 -36.21
CA TYR A 162 -27.66 4.16 -37.04
C TYR A 162 -26.79 3.79 -38.24
N PHE A 163 -25.76 2.96 -38.05
CA PHE A 163 -24.93 2.51 -39.15
C PHE A 163 -25.67 1.61 -40.13
N ARG A 164 -26.56 0.76 -39.64
CA ARG A 164 -27.36 -0.13 -40.50
C ARG A 164 -28.31 0.67 -41.38
N THR A 165 -29.04 1.63 -40.83
CA THR A 165 -29.93 2.52 -41.62
C THR A 165 -29.17 3.36 -42.65
N LYS A 166 -27.95 3.78 -42.28
CA LYS A 166 -27.10 4.59 -43.16
C LYS A 166 -26.53 3.78 -44.35
N ILE A 167 -26.36 2.47 -44.18
CA ILE A 167 -25.88 1.55 -45.24
C ILE A 167 -27.02 1.26 -46.21
N ASP A 168 -28.25 1.14 -45.72
CA ASP A 168 -29.42 0.87 -46.58
C ASP A 168 -29.79 2.04 -47.49
N ASP A 169 -29.37 3.28 -47.12
CA ASP A 169 -29.58 4.51 -47.92
C ASP A 169 -28.56 4.69 -49.06
N ILE A 170 -27.61 3.79 -49.26
CA ILE A 170 -26.62 3.85 -50.33
C ILE A 170 -27.26 3.33 -51.62
N PRO A 171 -27.49 4.17 -52.67
CA PRO A 171 -28.05 3.71 -53.92
C PRO A 171 -27.15 2.65 -54.56
N ARG A 172 -27.73 1.50 -54.88
CA ARG A 172 -27.04 0.45 -55.65
C ARG A 172 -26.88 0.93 -57.08
N ILE A 173 -25.64 1.13 -57.49
CA ILE A 173 -25.27 1.44 -58.90
C ILE A 173 -25.25 0.11 -59.67
#